data_5e98e2ed267dd2834e3f585b928c399e
#
_entry.id   5e98e2ed267dd2834e3f585b928c399e
#
_cell.length_a   1.000
_cell.length_b   1.000
_cell.length_c   1.000
_cell.angle_alpha   90.00
_cell.angle_beta   90.00
_cell.angle_gamma   90.00
#
_symmetry.space_group_name_H-M   'P 1'
#
loop_
_entity.id
_entity.type
_entity.pdbx_description
1 polymer ?
#
loop_
_entity_poly.entity_id
_entity_poly.type
_entity_poly.pdbx_seq_one_letter_code
_entity_poly.pdbx_strand_id
1 'polypeptide(L)'
;MTESWVVIFTSTRTSQDADGYRAMAAQMEALAHAQPGFISMQSVRGDDGVGITVCYWESEQSIAAWKRNVDHASAQQQGISTWYSDYSVTIAKVERQYGKRNSLFK
;
A
#
# COMPACT_ATOMS: atom_id res chain seq x y z
N MET A 1 -5.02 -16.63 17.94
CA MET A 1 -4.84 -15.25 17.51
C MET A 1 -4.03 -15.22 16.24
N THR A 2 -4.54 -14.54 15.27
CA THR A 2 -3.83 -14.39 14.01
C THR A 2 -2.85 -13.23 14.10
N GLU A 3 -1.66 -13.44 13.60
CA GLU A 3 -0.71 -12.36 13.42
C GLU A 3 -1.17 -11.49 12.25
N SER A 4 -0.81 -10.23 12.30
CA SER A 4 -1.00 -9.34 11.16
C SER A 4 0.27 -8.55 10.91
N TRP A 5 0.38 -8.08 9.67
CA TRP A 5 1.53 -7.33 9.19
C TRP A 5 1.03 -6.06 8.54
N VAL A 6 1.85 -5.02 8.58
CA VAL A 6 1.49 -3.74 7.98
C VAL A 6 2.56 -3.34 6.98
N VAL A 7 2.10 -2.81 5.84
CA VAL A 7 2.95 -2.15 4.85
C VAL A 7 2.61 -0.68 4.88
N ILE A 8 3.61 0.15 5.07
CA ILE A 8 3.47 1.60 5.05
C ILE A 8 4.26 2.12 3.86
N PHE A 9 3.55 2.66 2.90
CA PHE A 9 4.13 3.25 1.69
C PHE A 9 3.97 4.76 1.76
N THR A 10 5.07 5.49 1.91
CA THR A 10 5.07 6.94 1.84
C THR A 10 5.69 7.38 0.53
N SER A 11 5.10 8.38 -0.09
CA SER A 11 5.56 8.82 -1.40
C SER A 11 5.28 10.29 -1.63
N THR A 12 6.06 10.88 -2.53
CA THR A 12 5.82 12.23 -3.03
C THR A 12 5.58 12.15 -4.53
N ARG A 13 4.40 12.60 -4.94
CA ARG A 13 4.02 12.59 -6.36
C ARG A 13 4.72 13.70 -7.12
N THR A 14 5.09 13.39 -8.37
CA THR A 14 5.38 14.42 -9.36
C THR A 14 4.05 14.86 -10.01
N SER A 15 4.10 15.93 -10.80
CA SER A 15 2.93 16.36 -11.57
C SER A 15 2.78 15.59 -12.88
N GLN A 16 3.70 14.68 -13.18
CA GLN A 16 3.74 14.00 -14.47
C GLN A 16 2.79 12.81 -14.53
N ASP A 17 2.17 12.65 -15.68
CA ASP A 17 1.35 11.48 -16.03
C ASP A 17 0.30 11.15 -14.97
N ALA A 18 -0.53 12.13 -14.65
CA ALA A 18 -1.59 11.95 -13.66
C ALA A 18 -2.54 10.81 -14.01
N ASP A 19 -2.87 10.65 -15.31
CA ASP A 19 -3.77 9.60 -15.74
C ASP A 19 -3.16 8.21 -15.60
N GLY A 20 -1.89 8.06 -15.97
CA GLY A 20 -1.17 6.79 -15.79
C GLY A 20 -1.02 6.45 -14.32
N TYR A 21 -0.75 7.45 -13.49
CA TYR A 21 -0.68 7.24 -12.05
C TYR A 21 -2.00 6.73 -11.49
N ARG A 22 -3.13 7.37 -11.85
CA ARG A 22 -4.44 6.93 -11.35
C ARG A 22 -4.78 5.52 -11.79
N ALA A 23 -4.48 5.18 -13.03
CA ALA A 23 -4.73 3.84 -13.54
C ALA A 23 -3.90 2.79 -12.80
N MET A 24 -2.62 3.07 -12.55
CA MET A 24 -1.75 2.15 -11.83
C MET A 24 -2.16 2.04 -10.36
N ALA A 25 -2.53 3.15 -9.73
CA ALA A 25 -2.97 3.12 -8.33
C ALA A 25 -4.22 2.25 -8.17
N ALA A 26 -5.17 2.38 -9.09
CA ALA A 26 -6.37 1.53 -9.10
C ALA A 26 -6.02 0.06 -9.31
N GLN A 27 -5.07 -0.24 -10.19
CA GLN A 27 -4.62 -1.61 -10.43
C GLN A 27 -3.93 -2.20 -9.21
N MET A 28 -3.07 -1.43 -8.54
CA MET A 28 -2.39 -1.89 -7.33
C MET A 28 -3.38 -2.21 -6.23
N GLU A 29 -4.40 -1.36 -6.06
CA GLU A 29 -5.45 -1.61 -5.09
C GLU A 29 -6.24 -2.87 -5.42
N ALA A 30 -6.63 -3.04 -6.67
CA ALA A 30 -7.35 -4.23 -7.12
C ALA A 30 -6.53 -5.50 -6.91
N LEU A 31 -5.23 -5.45 -7.21
CA LEU A 31 -4.32 -6.58 -6.98
C LEU A 31 -4.24 -6.93 -5.50
N ALA A 32 -4.21 -5.91 -4.62
CA ALA A 32 -4.17 -6.15 -3.18
C ALA A 32 -5.44 -6.84 -2.71
N HIS A 33 -6.60 -6.34 -3.10
CA HIS A 33 -7.90 -6.91 -2.70
C HIS A 33 -8.07 -8.35 -3.18
N ALA A 34 -7.49 -8.70 -4.31
CA ALA A 34 -7.59 -10.04 -4.87
C ALA A 34 -6.61 -11.02 -4.23
N GLN A 35 -5.63 -10.52 -3.46
CA GLN A 35 -4.56 -11.35 -2.93
C GLN A 35 -5.01 -12.06 -1.66
N PRO A 36 -4.80 -13.38 -1.54
CA PRO A 36 -5.04 -14.06 -0.27
C PRO A 36 -4.25 -13.41 0.87
N GLY A 37 -4.88 -13.25 2.01
CA GLY A 37 -4.24 -12.64 3.18
C GLY A 37 -4.37 -11.13 3.28
N PHE A 38 -4.99 -10.48 2.30
CA PHE A 38 -5.26 -9.05 2.39
C PHE A 38 -6.32 -8.78 3.47
N ILE A 39 -6.08 -7.76 4.30
CA ILE A 39 -7.02 -7.38 5.36
C ILE A 39 -7.68 -6.04 5.04
N SER A 40 -6.89 -4.98 4.86
CA SER A 40 -7.45 -3.65 4.61
C SER A 40 -6.39 -2.72 4.04
N MET A 41 -6.84 -1.63 3.42
CA MET A 41 -5.97 -0.62 2.83
C MET A 41 -6.61 0.75 2.94
N GLN A 42 -5.80 1.74 3.28
CA GLN A 42 -6.21 3.14 3.29
C GLN A 42 -5.09 3.98 2.71
N SER A 43 -5.48 5.01 1.95
CA SER A 43 -4.53 5.95 1.36
C SER A 43 -5.02 7.37 1.54
N VAL A 44 -4.10 8.27 1.84
CA VAL A 44 -4.36 9.70 1.87
C VAL A 44 -3.21 10.43 1.18
N ARG A 45 -3.51 11.52 0.53
CA ARG A 45 -2.49 12.36 -0.12
C ARG A 45 -2.86 13.81 0.05
N GLY A 46 -1.87 14.59 0.49
CA GLY A 46 -2.05 16.02 0.69
C GLY A 46 -1.87 16.81 -0.59
N ASP A 47 -2.22 18.09 -0.52
CA ASP A 47 -2.08 19.01 -1.65
C ASP A 47 -0.61 19.24 -2.04
N ASP A 48 0.31 18.99 -1.11
CA ASP A 48 1.74 19.07 -1.36
C ASP A 48 2.29 17.86 -2.12
N GLY A 49 1.45 16.90 -2.43
CA GLY A 49 1.86 15.69 -3.15
C GLY A 49 2.37 14.57 -2.27
N VAL A 50 2.53 14.79 -0.97
CA VAL A 50 2.98 13.76 -0.04
C VAL A 50 1.80 12.87 0.35
N GLY A 51 1.98 11.56 0.24
CA GLY A 51 0.92 10.61 0.55
C GLY A 51 1.42 9.42 1.33
N ILE A 52 0.47 8.76 1.99
CA ILE A 52 0.72 7.56 2.77
C ILE A 52 -0.36 6.54 2.44
N THR A 53 0.07 5.33 2.13
CA THR A 53 -0.81 4.18 2.01
C THR A 53 -0.44 3.19 3.10
N VAL A 54 -1.43 2.74 3.85
CA VAL A 54 -1.25 1.74 4.90
C VAL A 54 -2.11 0.54 4.55
N CYS A 55 -1.50 -0.64 4.47
CA CYS A 55 -2.26 -1.86 4.23
C CYS A 55 -1.85 -2.96 5.21
N TYR A 56 -2.86 -3.72 5.61
CA TYR A 56 -2.69 -4.80 6.59
C TYR A 56 -2.87 -6.15 5.92
N TRP A 57 -2.07 -7.11 6.36
CA TRP A 57 -1.97 -8.44 5.76
C TRP A 57 -1.87 -9.50 6.83
N GLU A 58 -2.32 -10.71 6.52
CA GLU A 58 -2.27 -11.83 7.46
C GLU A 58 -0.87 -12.42 7.58
N SER A 59 -0.01 -12.24 6.56
CA SER A 59 1.32 -12.84 6.57
C SER A 59 2.29 -12.05 5.71
N GLU A 60 3.56 -12.24 5.98
CA GLU A 60 4.62 -11.67 5.15
C GLU A 60 4.65 -12.29 3.76
N GLN A 61 4.28 -13.57 3.65
CA GLN A 61 4.19 -14.26 2.37
C GLN A 61 3.14 -13.62 1.45
N SER A 62 2.02 -13.21 2.02
CA SER A 62 0.97 -12.51 1.26
C SER A 62 1.48 -11.17 0.73
N ILE A 63 2.25 -10.45 1.53
CA ILE A 63 2.87 -9.19 1.12
C ILE A 63 3.82 -9.44 -0.04
N ALA A 64 4.67 -10.46 0.06
CA ALA A 64 5.65 -10.77 -0.98
C ALA A 64 4.96 -11.13 -2.30
N ALA A 65 3.87 -11.89 -2.25
CA ALA A 65 3.11 -12.25 -3.44
C ALA A 65 2.49 -11.02 -4.10
N TRP A 66 1.90 -10.13 -3.30
CA TRP A 66 1.34 -8.88 -3.80
C TRP A 66 2.43 -8.02 -4.44
N LYS A 67 3.58 -7.89 -3.77
CA LYS A 67 4.69 -7.09 -4.29
C LYS A 67 5.18 -7.61 -5.63
N ARG A 68 5.25 -8.90 -5.83
CA ARG A 68 5.65 -9.47 -7.13
C ARG A 68 4.68 -9.05 -8.23
N ASN A 69 3.38 -9.07 -7.96
CA ASN A 69 2.36 -8.64 -8.92
C ASN A 69 2.46 -7.16 -9.21
N VAL A 70 2.68 -6.34 -8.20
CA VAL A 70 2.83 -4.89 -8.35
C VAL A 70 4.09 -4.56 -9.16
N ASP A 71 5.20 -5.22 -8.85
CA ASP A 71 6.46 -4.99 -9.57
C ASP A 71 6.32 -5.34 -11.05
N HIS A 72 5.64 -6.44 -11.35
CA HIS A 72 5.39 -6.85 -12.72
C HIS A 72 4.54 -5.80 -13.46
N ALA A 73 3.46 -5.37 -12.85
CA ALA A 73 2.57 -4.36 -13.44
C ALA A 73 3.29 -3.03 -13.62
N SER A 74 4.08 -2.62 -12.62
CA SER A 74 4.85 -1.37 -12.68
C SER A 74 5.89 -1.40 -13.78
N ALA A 75 6.57 -2.53 -13.96
CA ALA A 75 7.56 -2.69 -15.01
C ALA A 75 6.92 -2.54 -16.39
N GLN A 76 5.72 -3.09 -16.58
CA GLN A 76 4.98 -2.94 -17.82
C GLN A 76 4.60 -1.49 -18.10
N GLN A 77 4.29 -0.73 -17.05
CA GLN A 77 3.89 0.67 -17.16
C GLN A 77 5.06 1.64 -17.21
N GLN A 78 6.25 1.21 -16.77
CA GLN A 78 7.46 2.03 -16.72
C GLN A 78 7.26 3.34 -15.94
N GLY A 79 6.44 3.30 -14.88
CA GLY A 79 5.88 4.52 -14.32
C GLY A 79 6.42 5.00 -12.99
N ILE A 80 7.08 4.14 -12.20
CA ILE A 80 7.40 4.52 -10.81
C ILE A 80 8.30 5.75 -10.74
N SER A 81 9.36 5.79 -11.54
CA SER A 81 10.28 6.94 -11.54
C SER A 81 9.66 8.20 -12.09
N THR A 82 8.63 8.07 -12.95
CA THR A 82 7.90 9.20 -13.48
C THR A 82 6.91 9.77 -12.44
N TRP A 83 6.22 8.87 -11.72
CA TRP A 83 5.14 9.26 -10.83
C TRP A 83 5.61 9.78 -9.49
N TYR A 84 6.75 9.29 -8.99
CA TYR A 84 7.22 9.64 -7.65
C TYR A 84 8.59 10.27 -7.69
N SER A 85 8.73 11.40 -7.02
CA SER A 85 10.06 12.00 -6.80
C SER A 85 10.78 11.29 -5.65
N ASP A 86 10.02 10.68 -4.74
CA ASP A 86 10.56 9.92 -3.63
C ASP A 86 9.51 8.94 -3.10
N TYR A 87 9.97 7.81 -2.57
CA TYR A 87 9.09 6.89 -1.87
C TYR A 87 9.89 6.00 -0.92
N SER A 88 9.19 5.49 0.07
CA SER A 88 9.75 4.47 0.96
C SER A 88 8.68 3.48 1.36
N VAL A 89 9.10 2.25 1.64
CA VAL A 89 8.22 1.17 2.06
C VAL A 89 8.75 0.63 3.37
N THR A 90 7.88 0.54 4.36
CA THR A 90 8.20 -0.09 5.64
C THR A 90 7.24 -1.26 5.84
N ILE A 91 7.79 -2.42 6.17
CA ILE A 91 7.01 -3.60 6.50
C ILE A 91 7.29 -3.93 7.96
N ALA A 92 6.22 -4.07 8.74
CA ALA A 92 6.36 -4.34 10.17
C ALA A 92 5.30 -5.35 10.62
N LYS A 93 5.66 -6.11 11.63
CA LYS A 93 4.71 -6.99 12.29
C LYS A 93 3.89 -6.17 13.27
N VAL A 94 2.56 -6.33 13.22
CA VAL A 94 1.69 -5.63 14.15
C VAL A 94 1.72 -6.37 15.49
N GLU A 95 2.20 -5.68 16.50
CA GLU A 95 2.25 -6.25 17.83
C GLU A 95 0.91 -6.12 18.53
N ARG A 96 0.25 -4.99 18.36
CA ARG A 96 -1.01 -4.71 19.03
C ARG A 96 -1.79 -3.68 18.21
N GLN A 97 -3.11 -3.83 18.21
CA GLN A 97 -3.97 -2.91 17.48
C GLN A 97 -5.29 -2.77 18.24
N TYR A 98 -5.71 -1.55 18.48
CA TYR A 98 -6.99 -1.28 19.11
C TYR A 98 -7.47 0.10 18.67
N GLY A 99 -8.74 0.33 18.84
CA GLY A 99 -9.38 1.59 18.49
C GLY A 99 -10.73 1.69 19.15
N LYS A 100 -11.53 2.65 18.76
CA LYS A 100 -12.81 2.89 19.40
C LYS A 100 -13.73 1.66 19.36
N ARG A 101 -13.71 0.91 18.23
CA ARG A 101 -14.55 -0.28 18.05
C ARG A 101 -13.89 -1.56 18.54
N ASN A 102 -12.55 -1.59 18.57
CA ASN A 102 -11.77 -2.76 18.96
C ASN A 102 -10.96 -2.48 20.21
N SER A 103 -11.39 -1.49 20.98
CA SER A 103 -10.62 -1.01 22.12
C SER A 103 -10.57 -2.04 23.23
N LEU A 104 -9.39 -2.14 23.85
CA LEU A 104 -9.23 -2.92 25.07
C LEU A 104 -9.93 -2.27 26.27
N PHE A 105 -10.42 -1.05 26.09
CA PHE A 105 -11.05 -0.28 27.16
C PHE A 105 -12.57 -0.36 27.15
N LYS A 106 -13.12 -1.17 26.28
CA LYS A 106 -14.57 -1.39 26.26
C LYS A 106 -14.99 -2.24 27.43
#